data_484faa826b44d5ca4d56e43d459634c4
#
_entry.id   484faa826b44d5ca4d56e43d459634c4
#
_cell.length_a   1.000
_cell.length_b   1.000
_cell.length_c   1.000
_cell.angle_alpha   90.00
_cell.angle_beta   90.00
_cell.angle_gamma   90.00
#
_symmetry.space_group_name_H-M   'P 1'
#
loop_
_entity.id
_entity.type
_entity.pdbx_description
1 polymer ?
#
loop_
_entity_poly.entity_id
_entity_poly.type
_entity_poly.pdbx_seq_one_letter_code
_entity_poly.pdbx_strand_id
1 'polypeptide(L)'
;MPEKQMKRLAKDTAIYGLSSIIGKFLNWCLVPLYTYVLESSADYGIVTNLYAWTALLLVILTYGMETGFFRFANKNRDDAPKVYGTTMISVGFTSLLFATICVIFSQPIANGMGYPKYPEFIAMLAIVVSMDAFDAIPFAYLRYKNRPIKFAALKLFMIFTNIFFNIFFLVICPWLQKKAPGLISWFYNPHYGVGYIFVANLISTAAVTLALLPDMLEAKFRLDTALLKKMLQYSLPLLMLGIAGIIDQTIDKIIFPFLFEDKAYAAAQLGIYGACFKISMVMMMFTQAFRYAYEPFIFAQYKDKNSTAAYADAMKYFIIFSLLIFLGMVFYLDIFKFIIRSDYW
;
A
#
# COMPACT_ATOMS: atom_id res chain seq x y z
N MET A 1 -8.90 10.52 31.37
CA MET A 1 -7.89 11.34 30.65
C MET A 1 -8.30 12.79 30.69
N PRO A 2 -7.40 13.76 30.91
CA PRO A 2 -7.74 15.17 30.81
C PRO A 2 -8.26 15.49 29.38
N GLU A 3 -9.28 16.32 29.27
CA GLU A 3 -9.94 16.71 28.02
C GLU A 3 -8.93 17.14 26.92
N LYS A 4 -7.90 17.85 27.32
CA LYS A 4 -6.81 18.32 26.43
C LYS A 4 -6.01 17.16 25.77
N GLN A 5 -5.82 16.03 26.49
CA GLN A 5 -5.15 14.85 25.94
C GLN A 5 -6.06 14.11 24.93
N MET A 6 -7.37 14.05 25.21
CA MET A 6 -8.35 13.45 24.32
C MET A 6 -8.45 14.24 23.00
N LYS A 7 -8.53 15.58 23.07
CA LYS A 7 -8.54 16.44 21.88
C LYS A 7 -7.25 16.29 21.03
N ARG A 8 -6.09 16.16 21.67
CA ARG A 8 -4.83 15.93 20.97
C ARG A 8 -4.81 14.55 20.29
N LEU A 9 -5.23 13.51 21.00
CA LEU A 9 -5.31 12.15 20.44
C LEU A 9 -6.26 12.09 19.24
N ALA A 10 -7.44 12.71 19.35
CA ALA A 10 -8.41 12.80 18.25
C ALA A 10 -7.84 13.54 17.02
N LYS A 11 -7.13 14.66 17.25
CA LYS A 11 -6.46 15.41 16.19
C LYS A 11 -5.38 14.58 15.50
N ASP A 12 -4.52 13.91 16.25
CA ASP A 12 -3.43 13.11 15.70
C ASP A 12 -3.98 11.92 14.92
N THR A 13 -4.99 11.22 15.46
CA THR A 13 -5.70 10.13 14.76
C THR A 13 -6.36 10.61 13.47
N ALA A 14 -6.98 11.79 13.48
CA ALA A 14 -7.56 12.39 12.28
C ALA A 14 -6.51 12.69 11.21
N ILE A 15 -5.34 13.20 11.58
CA ILE A 15 -4.24 13.46 10.62
C ILE A 15 -3.74 12.15 10.00
N TYR A 16 -3.49 11.11 10.80
CA TYR A 16 -3.08 9.80 10.29
C TYR A 16 -4.15 9.16 9.40
N GLY A 17 -5.42 9.20 9.83
CA GLY A 17 -6.54 8.65 9.07
C GLY A 17 -6.77 9.38 7.76
N LEU A 18 -6.83 10.71 7.80
CA LEU A 18 -7.08 11.54 6.62
C LEU A 18 -5.95 11.40 5.59
N SER A 19 -4.68 11.41 6.02
CA SER A 19 -3.54 11.21 5.10
C SER A 19 -3.59 9.84 4.41
N SER A 20 -4.04 8.79 5.11
CA SER A 20 -4.20 7.46 4.54
C SER A 20 -5.36 7.39 3.52
N ILE A 21 -6.48 8.03 3.82
CA ILE A 21 -7.65 8.06 2.91
C ILE A 21 -7.34 8.88 1.67
N ILE A 22 -6.76 10.08 1.83
CA ILE A 22 -6.31 10.93 0.71
C ILE A 22 -5.32 10.15 -0.15
N GLY A 23 -4.39 9.43 0.46
CA GLY A 23 -3.43 8.59 -0.25
C GLY A 23 -4.09 7.53 -1.13
N LYS A 24 -5.07 6.83 -0.60
CA LYS A 24 -5.84 5.83 -1.37
C LYS A 24 -6.65 6.46 -2.49
N PHE A 25 -7.28 7.61 -2.24
CA PHE A 25 -8.03 8.35 -3.25
C PHE A 25 -7.12 8.84 -4.39
N LEU A 26 -5.98 9.41 -4.07
CA LEU A 26 -5.01 9.87 -5.07
C LEU A 26 -4.46 8.71 -5.92
N ASN A 27 -4.14 7.57 -5.32
CA ASN A 27 -3.76 6.37 -6.06
C ASN A 27 -4.91 5.80 -6.89
N TRP A 28 -6.15 5.93 -6.42
CA TRP A 28 -7.33 5.58 -7.21
C TRP A 28 -7.47 6.44 -8.46
N CYS A 29 -7.10 7.72 -8.39
CA CYS A 29 -7.09 8.63 -9.55
C CYS A 29 -6.09 8.22 -10.66
N LEU A 30 -5.14 7.32 -10.40
CA LEU A 30 -4.28 6.73 -11.42
C LEU A 30 -4.99 5.67 -12.28
N VAL A 31 -6.14 5.15 -11.86
CA VAL A 31 -6.86 4.10 -12.61
C VAL A 31 -7.32 4.59 -13.98
N PRO A 32 -7.98 5.76 -14.11
CA PRO A 32 -8.26 6.33 -15.42
C PRO A 32 -7.00 6.47 -16.28
N LEU A 33 -5.92 7.01 -15.70
CA LEU A 33 -4.66 7.16 -16.43
C LEU A 33 -4.20 5.83 -17.03
N TYR A 34 -4.13 4.77 -16.21
CA TYR A 34 -3.67 3.46 -16.67
C TYR A 34 -4.58 2.84 -17.71
N THR A 35 -5.91 2.88 -17.50
CA THR A 35 -6.86 2.27 -18.44
C THR A 35 -6.92 3.00 -19.78
N TYR A 36 -6.67 4.32 -19.83
CA TYR A 36 -6.67 5.09 -21.08
C TYR A 36 -5.33 5.11 -21.81
N VAL A 37 -4.21 4.91 -21.09
CA VAL A 37 -2.86 5.06 -21.66
C VAL A 37 -2.23 3.71 -22.00
N LEU A 38 -2.50 2.65 -21.24
CA LEU A 38 -1.98 1.32 -21.56
C LEU A 38 -2.60 0.78 -22.86
N GLU A 39 -1.80 0.03 -23.62
CA GLU A 39 -2.21 -0.47 -24.95
C GLU A 39 -3.37 -1.46 -24.84
N SER A 40 -3.34 -2.34 -23.85
CA SER A 40 -4.32 -3.41 -23.71
C SER A 40 -4.79 -3.61 -22.26
N SER A 41 -5.94 -4.27 -22.09
CA SER A 41 -6.40 -4.72 -20.77
C SER A 41 -5.46 -5.75 -20.16
N ALA A 42 -4.74 -6.52 -20.97
CA ALA A 42 -3.73 -7.47 -20.48
C ALA A 42 -2.58 -6.77 -19.73
N ASP A 43 -2.15 -5.60 -20.20
CA ASP A 43 -1.13 -4.79 -19.53
C ASP A 43 -1.58 -4.38 -18.13
N TYR A 44 -2.82 -3.95 -18.00
CA TYR A 44 -3.39 -3.61 -16.69
C TYR A 44 -3.60 -4.86 -15.81
N GLY A 45 -3.85 -6.02 -16.42
CA GLY A 45 -3.89 -7.30 -15.73
C GLY A 45 -2.55 -7.69 -15.10
N ILE A 46 -1.44 -7.47 -15.81
CA ILE A 46 -0.09 -7.66 -15.28
C ILE A 46 0.13 -6.76 -14.05
N VAL A 47 -0.21 -5.48 -14.16
CA VAL A 47 -0.13 -4.53 -13.04
C VAL A 47 -0.96 -5.00 -11.85
N THR A 48 -2.21 -5.41 -12.09
CA THR A 48 -3.12 -5.87 -11.05
C THR A 48 -2.61 -7.11 -10.32
N ASN A 49 -2.11 -8.10 -11.07
CA ASN A 49 -1.56 -9.33 -10.49
C ASN A 49 -0.29 -9.06 -9.66
N LEU A 50 0.66 -8.34 -10.24
CA LEU A 50 1.94 -8.07 -9.58
C LEU A 50 1.78 -7.22 -8.32
N TYR A 51 0.89 -6.22 -8.31
CA TYR A 51 0.59 -5.48 -7.08
C TYR A 51 -0.16 -6.31 -6.04
N ALA A 52 -0.96 -7.29 -6.44
CA ALA A 52 -1.58 -8.22 -5.49
C ALA A 52 -0.51 -9.07 -4.77
N TRP A 53 0.48 -9.58 -5.51
CA TRP A 53 1.64 -10.25 -4.93
C TRP A 53 2.46 -9.33 -4.02
N THR A 54 2.72 -8.09 -4.45
CA THR A 54 3.44 -7.09 -3.65
C THR A 54 2.75 -6.83 -2.31
N ALA A 55 1.41 -6.71 -2.32
CA ALA A 55 0.64 -6.49 -1.10
C ALA A 55 0.72 -7.67 -0.12
N LEU A 56 0.66 -8.90 -0.60
CA LEU A 56 0.83 -10.11 0.21
C LEU A 56 2.25 -10.19 0.79
N LEU A 57 3.26 -9.98 -0.07
CA LEU A 57 4.67 -10.05 0.32
C LEU A 57 5.03 -8.96 1.34
N LEU A 58 4.45 -7.76 1.25
CA LEU A 58 4.65 -6.69 2.23
C LEU A 58 4.24 -7.13 3.63
N VAL A 59 3.08 -7.78 3.78
CA VAL A 59 2.63 -8.30 5.06
C VAL A 59 3.56 -9.39 5.59
N ILE A 60 4.03 -10.29 4.71
CA ILE A 60 4.98 -11.35 5.08
C ILE A 60 6.32 -10.75 5.52
N LEU A 61 6.86 -9.76 4.80
CA LEU A 61 8.16 -9.15 5.09
C LEU A 61 8.15 -8.24 6.33
N THR A 62 7.01 -7.66 6.67
CA THR A 62 6.86 -6.89 7.93
C THR A 62 6.63 -7.79 9.14
N TYR A 63 6.16 -8.99 8.95
CA TYR A 63 5.86 -10.06 9.95
C TYR A 63 5.38 -9.54 11.31
N GLY A 64 4.51 -8.53 11.28
CA GLY A 64 3.90 -7.94 12.49
C GLY A 64 4.85 -7.13 13.38
N MET A 65 6.08 -6.84 12.92
CA MET A 65 7.11 -6.15 13.70
C MET A 65 6.75 -4.68 13.98
N GLU A 66 5.89 -4.03 13.17
CA GLU A 66 5.35 -2.71 13.53
C GLU A 66 4.63 -2.75 14.90
N THR A 67 3.72 -3.71 15.05
CA THR A 67 2.95 -3.86 16.30
C THR A 67 3.85 -4.34 17.44
N GLY A 68 4.79 -5.23 17.13
CA GLY A 68 5.83 -5.66 18.06
C GLY A 68 6.64 -4.47 18.57
N PHE A 69 7.13 -3.61 17.67
CA PHE A 69 7.83 -2.37 18.02
C PHE A 69 7.02 -1.51 18.99
N PHE A 70 5.75 -1.19 18.66
CA PHE A 70 4.90 -0.38 19.53
C PHE A 70 4.74 -0.97 20.94
N ARG A 71 4.51 -2.26 21.03
CA ARG A 71 4.33 -2.94 22.32
C ARG A 71 5.59 -2.83 23.18
N PHE A 72 6.74 -3.20 22.62
CA PHE A 72 7.98 -3.28 23.38
C PHE A 72 8.59 -1.90 23.66
N ALA A 73 8.47 -0.93 22.74
CA ALA A 73 8.91 0.44 22.95
C ALA A 73 8.08 1.18 24.02
N ASN A 74 6.77 0.90 24.13
CA ASN A 74 5.93 1.48 25.17
C ASN A 74 6.08 0.80 26.54
N LYS A 75 6.54 -0.44 26.57
CA LYS A 75 6.74 -1.18 27.83
C LYS A 75 7.87 -0.57 28.66
N ASN A 76 8.96 -0.16 28.02
CA ASN A 76 10.09 0.53 28.64
C ASN A 76 10.58 1.63 27.70
N ARG A 77 10.24 2.88 28.01
CA ARG A 77 10.53 4.03 27.14
C ARG A 77 12.03 4.32 27.01
N ASP A 78 12.83 3.98 28.01
CA ASP A 78 14.28 4.20 27.99
C ASP A 78 14.97 3.23 26.99
N ASP A 79 14.38 2.06 26.76
CA ASP A 79 14.87 1.08 25.80
C ASP A 79 14.32 1.28 24.36
N ALA A 80 13.43 2.23 24.16
CA ALA A 80 12.80 2.45 22.84
C ALA A 80 13.79 2.59 21.68
N PRO A 81 14.94 3.32 21.79
CA PRO A 81 15.93 3.39 20.72
C PRO A 81 16.61 2.04 20.43
N LYS A 82 16.73 1.17 21.44
CA LYS A 82 17.28 -0.20 21.30
C LYS A 82 16.27 -1.12 20.62
N VAL A 83 15.00 -1.03 21.02
CA VAL A 83 13.89 -1.75 20.37
C VAL A 83 13.80 -1.36 18.91
N TYR A 84 13.89 -0.05 18.60
CA TYR A 84 13.88 0.49 17.24
C TYR A 84 15.03 -0.07 16.42
N GLY A 85 16.28 0.03 16.92
CA GLY A 85 17.46 -0.50 16.24
C GLY A 85 17.40 -2.02 16.00
N THR A 86 16.97 -2.81 16.99
CA THR A 86 16.79 -4.26 16.84
C THR A 86 15.75 -4.58 15.75
N THR A 87 14.62 -3.86 15.75
CA THR A 87 13.56 -4.05 14.74
C THR A 87 14.03 -3.70 13.34
N MET A 88 14.72 -2.56 13.19
CA MET A 88 15.27 -2.11 11.91
C MET A 88 16.29 -3.10 11.32
N ILE A 89 17.21 -3.60 12.16
CA ILE A 89 18.20 -4.60 11.71
C ILE A 89 17.50 -5.89 11.28
N SER A 90 16.52 -6.35 12.04
CA SER A 90 15.79 -7.59 11.71
C SER A 90 15.02 -7.46 10.39
N VAL A 91 14.18 -6.45 10.26
CA VAL A 91 13.38 -6.22 9.04
C VAL A 91 14.28 -5.86 7.86
N GLY A 92 15.31 -5.03 8.08
CA GLY A 92 16.27 -4.68 7.04
C GLY A 92 17.03 -5.88 6.48
N PHE A 93 17.49 -6.78 7.36
CA PHE A 93 18.17 -8.00 6.94
C PHE A 93 17.24 -8.93 6.13
N THR A 94 16.04 -9.20 6.62
CA THR A 94 15.09 -10.08 5.92
C THR A 94 14.63 -9.48 4.59
N SER A 95 14.40 -8.17 4.53
CA SER A 95 14.04 -7.46 3.31
C SER A 95 15.17 -7.46 2.28
N LEU A 96 16.41 -7.21 2.70
CA LEU A 96 17.59 -7.26 1.83
C LEU A 96 17.81 -8.66 1.28
N LEU A 97 17.72 -9.68 2.14
CA LEU A 97 17.85 -11.08 1.74
C LEU A 97 16.79 -11.46 0.70
N PHE A 98 15.54 -11.08 0.95
CA PHE A 98 14.43 -11.32 0.02
C PHE A 98 14.67 -10.63 -1.33
N ALA A 99 15.02 -9.32 -1.32
CA ALA A 99 15.32 -8.59 -2.55
C ALA A 99 16.44 -9.27 -3.34
N THR A 100 17.54 -9.65 -2.68
CA THR A 100 18.69 -10.31 -3.31
C THR A 100 18.27 -11.63 -3.96
N ILE A 101 17.53 -12.47 -3.26
CA ILE A 101 17.05 -13.75 -3.79
C ILE A 101 16.14 -13.51 -5.00
N CYS A 102 15.16 -12.60 -4.90
CA CYS A 102 14.23 -12.34 -5.98
C CYS A 102 14.90 -11.71 -7.21
N VAL A 103 15.90 -10.85 -7.03
CA VAL A 103 16.67 -10.28 -8.15
C VAL A 103 17.49 -11.36 -8.86
N ILE A 104 18.20 -12.22 -8.11
CA ILE A 104 19.01 -13.32 -8.68
C ILE A 104 18.10 -14.32 -9.41
N PHE A 105 16.96 -14.66 -8.85
CA PHE A 105 16.01 -15.63 -9.40
C PHE A 105 14.83 -14.97 -10.15
N SER A 106 14.98 -13.72 -10.62
CA SER A 106 13.89 -12.99 -11.29
C SER A 106 13.35 -13.71 -12.52
N GLN A 107 14.24 -14.30 -13.36
CA GLN A 107 13.82 -15.05 -14.55
C GLN A 107 13.05 -16.33 -14.23
N PRO A 108 13.52 -17.23 -13.35
CA PRO A 108 12.72 -18.39 -12.91
C PRO A 108 11.37 -18.02 -12.30
N ILE A 109 11.32 -16.96 -11.48
CA ILE A 109 10.08 -16.48 -10.86
C ILE A 109 9.13 -15.94 -11.95
N ALA A 110 9.63 -15.12 -12.88
CA ALA A 110 8.85 -14.58 -13.98
C ALA A 110 8.25 -15.70 -14.86
N ASN A 111 9.04 -16.74 -15.15
CA ASN A 111 8.58 -17.93 -15.88
C ASN A 111 7.44 -18.64 -15.13
N GLY A 112 7.60 -18.85 -13.82
CA GLY A 112 6.57 -19.49 -12.98
C GLY A 112 5.29 -18.69 -12.85
N MET A 113 5.39 -17.34 -12.89
CA MET A 113 4.23 -16.43 -12.84
C MET A 113 3.56 -16.23 -14.21
N GLY A 114 4.13 -16.77 -15.29
CA GLY A 114 3.61 -16.60 -16.66
C GLY A 114 4.03 -15.31 -17.35
N TYR A 115 5.07 -14.63 -16.86
CA TYR A 115 5.62 -13.38 -17.43
C TYR A 115 7.09 -13.52 -17.91
N PRO A 116 7.44 -14.53 -18.74
CA PRO A 116 8.83 -14.85 -19.08
C PRO A 116 9.58 -13.71 -19.78
N LYS A 117 8.85 -12.78 -20.37
CA LYS A 117 9.41 -11.62 -21.10
C LYS A 117 9.77 -10.44 -20.19
N TYR A 118 9.38 -10.46 -18.91
CA TYR A 118 9.45 -9.30 -18.02
C TYR A 118 10.06 -9.62 -16.65
N PRO A 119 11.25 -10.27 -16.58
CA PRO A 119 11.88 -10.58 -15.30
C PRO A 119 12.27 -9.32 -14.53
N GLU A 120 12.51 -8.20 -15.23
CA GLU A 120 12.81 -6.90 -14.61
C GLU A 120 11.66 -6.36 -13.78
N PHE A 121 10.40 -6.67 -14.12
CA PHE A 121 9.25 -6.26 -13.29
C PHE A 121 9.29 -6.94 -11.93
N ILE A 122 9.66 -8.23 -11.91
CA ILE A 122 9.81 -9.00 -10.66
C ILE A 122 10.95 -8.41 -9.83
N ALA A 123 12.09 -8.13 -10.44
CA ALA A 123 13.25 -7.55 -9.75
C ALA A 123 12.92 -6.16 -9.16
N MET A 124 12.30 -5.27 -9.95
CA MET A 124 11.90 -3.94 -9.47
C MET A 124 10.92 -4.02 -8.30
N LEU A 125 9.87 -4.85 -8.42
CA LEU A 125 8.87 -4.99 -7.36
C LEU A 125 9.41 -5.66 -6.10
N ALA A 126 10.35 -6.60 -6.23
CA ALA A 126 11.04 -7.19 -5.09
C ALA A 126 11.85 -6.13 -4.32
N ILE A 127 12.52 -5.22 -5.03
CA ILE A 127 13.22 -4.10 -4.41
C ILE A 127 12.22 -3.15 -3.73
N VAL A 128 11.14 -2.77 -4.44
CA VAL A 128 10.11 -1.87 -3.90
C VAL A 128 9.49 -2.44 -2.62
N VAL A 129 9.03 -3.69 -2.64
CA VAL A 129 8.38 -4.27 -1.45
C VAL A 129 9.35 -4.45 -0.29
N SER A 130 10.62 -4.70 -0.59
CA SER A 130 11.66 -4.78 0.44
C SER A 130 11.93 -3.43 1.09
N MET A 131 11.96 -2.36 0.29
CA MET A 131 12.08 -0.99 0.80
C MET A 131 10.83 -0.58 1.59
N ASP A 132 9.63 -0.87 1.07
CA ASP A 132 8.37 -0.57 1.77
C ASP A 132 8.26 -1.29 3.12
N ALA A 133 8.70 -2.56 3.18
CA ALA A 133 8.74 -3.32 4.44
C ALA A 133 9.75 -2.73 5.44
N PHE A 134 10.91 -2.30 4.97
CA PHE A 134 11.92 -1.63 5.79
C PHE A 134 11.41 -0.27 6.29
N ASP A 135 10.80 0.54 5.41
CA ASP A 135 10.25 1.86 5.73
C ASP A 135 9.06 1.82 6.69
N ALA A 136 8.37 0.68 6.79
CA ALA A 136 7.28 0.48 7.75
C ALA A 136 7.75 0.76 9.20
N ILE A 137 9.00 0.42 9.53
CA ILE A 137 9.54 0.60 10.88
C ILE A 137 9.86 2.07 11.21
N PRO A 138 10.55 2.88 10.37
CA PRO A 138 10.65 4.32 10.54
C PRO A 138 9.29 5.04 10.60
N PHE A 139 8.33 4.65 9.77
CA PHE A 139 6.97 5.18 9.86
C PHE A 139 6.29 4.84 11.20
N ALA A 140 6.48 3.63 11.72
CA ALA A 140 6.02 3.26 13.06
C ALA A 140 6.69 4.11 14.15
N TYR A 141 7.99 4.38 14.00
CA TYR A 141 8.74 5.24 14.92
C TYR A 141 8.25 6.69 14.92
N LEU A 142 7.93 7.27 13.76
CA LEU A 142 7.30 8.59 13.67
C LEU A 142 5.97 8.65 14.43
N ARG A 143 5.15 7.60 14.34
CA ARG A 143 3.90 7.49 15.12
C ARG A 143 4.17 7.37 16.61
N TYR A 144 5.16 6.56 17.01
CA TYR A 144 5.60 6.43 18.40
C TYR A 144 6.07 7.78 18.99
N LYS A 145 6.81 8.56 18.22
CA LYS A 145 7.28 9.91 18.59
C LYS A 145 6.18 10.98 18.53
N ASN A 146 4.94 10.63 18.18
CA ASN A 146 3.84 11.58 17.98
C ASN A 146 4.19 12.72 17.01
N ARG A 147 4.77 12.37 15.83
CA ARG A 147 5.09 13.30 14.75
C ARG A 147 4.10 13.12 13.55
N PRO A 148 2.79 13.40 13.73
CA PRO A 148 1.76 13.09 12.72
C PRO A 148 1.94 13.90 11.44
N ILE A 149 2.37 15.16 11.53
CA ILE A 149 2.57 16.04 10.35
C ILE A 149 3.71 15.49 9.48
N LYS A 150 4.85 15.10 10.08
CA LYS A 150 5.98 14.52 9.32
C LYS A 150 5.57 13.19 8.66
N PHE A 151 4.86 12.33 9.38
CA PHE A 151 4.30 11.09 8.84
C PHE A 151 3.42 11.36 7.62
N ALA A 152 2.43 12.27 7.75
CA ALA A 152 1.52 12.62 6.68
C ALA A 152 2.25 13.25 5.48
N ALA A 153 3.19 14.17 5.73
CA ALA A 153 3.98 14.81 4.69
C ALA A 153 4.80 13.79 3.88
N LEU A 154 5.48 12.84 4.54
CA LEU A 154 6.26 11.81 3.86
C LEU A 154 5.37 10.83 3.08
N LYS A 155 4.20 10.43 3.62
CA LYS A 155 3.24 9.60 2.88
C LYS A 155 2.68 10.31 1.66
N LEU A 156 2.32 11.58 1.78
CA LEU A 156 1.86 12.38 0.64
C LEU A 156 2.98 12.64 -0.37
N PHE A 157 4.21 12.90 0.09
CA PHE A 157 5.38 13.05 -0.78
C PHE A 157 5.60 11.80 -1.64
N MET A 158 5.55 10.59 -1.03
CA MET A 158 5.63 9.32 -1.78
C MET A 158 4.55 9.25 -2.87
N ILE A 159 3.30 9.58 -2.53
CA ILE A 159 2.17 9.48 -3.46
C ILE A 159 2.28 10.51 -4.58
N PHE A 160 2.59 11.76 -4.27
CA PHE A 160 2.76 12.80 -5.28
C PHE A 160 3.95 12.49 -6.20
N THR A 161 5.05 11.99 -5.67
CA THR A 161 6.20 11.55 -6.46
C THR A 161 5.80 10.42 -7.42
N ASN A 162 5.05 9.43 -6.92
CA ASN A 162 4.54 8.33 -7.74
C ASN A 162 3.63 8.86 -8.86
N ILE A 163 2.65 9.69 -8.54
CA ILE A 163 1.73 10.28 -9.53
C ILE A 163 2.50 11.11 -10.56
N PHE A 164 3.44 11.95 -10.11
CA PHE A 164 4.26 12.77 -11.00
C PHE A 164 5.03 11.92 -12.01
N PHE A 165 5.73 10.87 -11.57
CA PHE A 165 6.49 10.02 -12.47
C PHE A 165 5.60 9.15 -13.36
N ASN A 166 4.43 8.73 -12.90
CA ASN A 166 3.45 8.07 -13.77
C ASN A 166 2.98 9.00 -14.89
N ILE A 167 2.61 10.24 -14.58
CA ILE A 167 2.23 11.24 -15.61
C ILE A 167 3.42 11.55 -16.50
N PHE A 168 4.62 11.70 -15.94
CA PHE A 168 5.83 11.97 -16.71
C PHE A 168 6.11 10.89 -17.74
N PHE A 169 6.18 9.62 -17.33
CA PHE A 169 6.52 8.54 -18.24
C PHE A 169 5.39 8.13 -19.17
N LEU A 170 4.13 8.17 -18.71
CA LEU A 170 3.01 7.69 -19.51
C LEU A 170 2.33 8.76 -20.35
N VAL A 171 2.50 10.04 -20.04
CA VAL A 171 1.85 11.14 -20.77
C VAL A 171 2.87 12.08 -21.39
N ILE A 172 3.79 12.64 -20.57
CA ILE A 172 4.72 13.67 -21.03
C ILE A 172 5.77 13.07 -21.97
N CYS A 173 6.38 11.93 -21.64
CA CYS A 173 7.38 11.30 -22.49
C CYS A 173 6.82 10.90 -23.88
N PRO A 174 5.65 10.25 -24.02
CA PRO A 174 5.05 9.97 -25.33
C PRO A 174 4.77 11.24 -26.15
N TRP A 175 4.33 12.31 -25.50
CA TRP A 175 4.11 13.59 -26.15
C TRP A 175 5.44 14.22 -26.62
N LEU A 176 6.49 14.19 -25.80
CA LEU A 176 7.84 14.64 -26.17
C LEU A 176 8.45 13.78 -27.29
N GLN A 177 8.23 12.46 -27.27
CA GLN A 177 8.70 11.56 -28.31
C GLN A 177 8.17 11.95 -29.69
N LYS A 178 6.93 12.43 -29.78
CA LYS A 178 6.34 12.91 -31.03
C LYS A 178 6.88 14.26 -31.47
N LYS A 179 7.25 15.16 -30.54
CA LYS A 179 7.68 16.54 -30.85
C LYS A 179 9.19 16.70 -30.92
N ALA A 180 9.94 16.05 -30.07
CA ALA A 180 11.40 16.22 -29.93
C ALA A 180 12.07 14.89 -29.50
N PRO A 181 12.10 13.86 -30.37
CA PRO A 181 12.60 12.53 -30.03
C PRO A 181 14.05 12.54 -29.54
N GLY A 182 14.88 13.44 -30.05
CA GLY A 182 16.30 13.54 -29.66
C GLY A 182 16.54 13.91 -28.18
N LEU A 183 15.54 14.49 -27.49
CA LEU A 183 15.70 14.87 -26.06
C LEU A 183 15.55 13.67 -25.11
N ILE A 184 14.75 12.67 -25.48
CA ILE A 184 14.36 11.59 -24.55
C ILE A 184 14.73 10.20 -25.01
N SER A 185 15.16 10.02 -26.27
CA SER A 185 15.49 8.70 -26.84
C SER A 185 16.60 7.95 -26.09
N TRP A 186 17.42 8.64 -25.28
CA TRP A 186 18.48 8.03 -24.50
C TRP A 186 17.99 7.31 -23.23
N PHE A 187 16.80 7.64 -22.69
CA PHE A 187 16.24 6.99 -21.47
C PHE A 187 14.82 6.47 -21.65
N TYR A 188 14.10 6.92 -22.70
CA TYR A 188 12.71 6.56 -22.90
C TYR A 188 12.53 5.57 -24.05
N ASN A 189 11.91 4.42 -23.76
CA ASN A 189 11.53 3.42 -24.75
C ASN A 189 10.00 3.33 -24.84
N PRO A 190 9.37 3.72 -25.97
CA PRO A 190 7.91 3.67 -26.13
C PRO A 190 7.28 2.30 -25.89
N HIS A 191 8.02 1.21 -26.15
CA HIS A 191 7.52 -0.17 -26.02
C HIS A 191 7.63 -0.72 -24.59
N TYR A 192 8.20 0.05 -23.63
CA TYR A 192 8.37 -0.42 -22.27
C TYR A 192 7.06 -0.38 -21.44
N GLY A 193 6.08 0.45 -21.84
CA GLY A 193 4.68 0.49 -21.38
C GLY A 193 4.52 0.35 -19.86
N VAL A 194 4.03 -0.82 -19.45
CA VAL A 194 3.78 -1.18 -18.04
C VAL A 194 5.00 -0.99 -17.14
N GLY A 195 6.21 -1.20 -17.67
CA GLY A 195 7.45 -1.10 -16.88
C GLY A 195 7.63 0.27 -16.24
N TYR A 196 7.16 1.35 -16.90
CA TYR A 196 7.25 2.69 -16.32
C TYR A 196 6.40 2.90 -15.07
N ILE A 197 5.33 2.13 -14.89
CA ILE A 197 4.53 2.14 -13.66
C ILE A 197 5.39 1.65 -12.49
N PHE A 198 6.15 0.57 -12.70
CA PHE A 198 7.04 -0.01 -11.69
C PHE A 198 8.28 0.87 -11.45
N VAL A 199 8.82 1.51 -12.48
CA VAL A 199 9.88 2.50 -12.35
C VAL A 199 9.41 3.70 -11.53
N ALA A 200 8.23 4.24 -11.79
CA ALA A 200 7.65 5.34 -11.01
C ALA A 200 7.47 4.96 -9.53
N ASN A 201 7.02 3.74 -9.27
CA ASN A 201 6.89 3.21 -7.92
C ASN A 201 8.28 3.07 -7.24
N LEU A 202 9.26 2.50 -7.93
CA LEU A 202 10.63 2.37 -7.41
C LEU A 202 11.24 3.73 -7.06
N ILE A 203 11.10 4.74 -7.94
CA ILE A 203 11.60 6.09 -7.68
C ILE A 203 10.91 6.71 -6.46
N SER A 204 9.59 6.58 -6.36
CA SER A 204 8.82 7.17 -5.25
C SER A 204 9.16 6.53 -3.91
N THR A 205 9.30 5.20 -3.86
CA THR A 205 9.71 4.49 -2.66
C THR A 205 11.15 4.85 -2.28
N ALA A 206 12.09 4.86 -3.24
CA ALA A 206 13.47 5.27 -2.99
C ALA A 206 13.56 6.72 -2.45
N ALA A 207 12.79 7.65 -3.02
CA ALA A 207 12.76 9.04 -2.56
C ALA A 207 12.29 9.15 -1.10
N VAL A 208 11.28 8.38 -0.71
CA VAL A 208 10.79 8.38 0.68
C VAL A 208 11.77 7.69 1.63
N THR A 209 12.36 6.56 1.22
CA THR A 209 13.42 5.91 2.02
C THR A 209 14.57 6.86 2.30
N LEU A 210 15.02 7.62 1.29
CA LEU A 210 16.04 8.66 1.47
C LEU A 210 15.57 9.78 2.41
N ALA A 211 14.31 10.20 2.32
CA ALA A 211 13.77 11.24 3.20
C ALA A 211 13.58 10.76 4.66
N LEU A 212 13.49 9.44 4.88
CA LEU A 212 13.43 8.81 6.21
C LEU A 212 14.82 8.60 6.85
N LEU A 213 15.93 8.74 6.10
CA LEU A 213 17.28 8.54 6.63
C LEU A 213 17.56 9.28 7.95
N PRO A 214 17.17 10.56 8.14
CA PRO A 214 17.41 11.25 9.41
C PRO A 214 16.72 10.56 10.61
N ASP A 215 15.52 9.96 10.40
CA ASP A 215 14.81 9.25 11.45
C ASP A 215 15.38 7.85 11.69
N MET A 216 15.95 7.23 10.66
CA MET A 216 16.67 5.96 10.78
C MET A 216 17.95 6.12 11.61
N LEU A 217 18.65 7.24 11.47
CA LEU A 217 19.86 7.52 12.23
C LEU A 217 19.61 7.77 13.73
N GLU A 218 18.38 8.02 14.17
CA GLU A 218 18.01 8.05 15.59
C GLU A 218 18.05 6.64 16.24
N ALA A 219 18.16 5.56 15.45
CA ALA A 219 18.24 4.21 15.95
C ALA A 219 19.59 3.90 16.61
N LYS A 220 19.57 3.22 17.73
CA LYS A 220 20.76 2.54 18.27
C LYS A 220 20.91 1.20 17.53
N PHE A 221 21.72 1.16 16.47
CA PHE A 221 21.98 -0.03 15.66
C PHE A 221 22.74 -1.10 16.45
N ARG A 222 22.03 -1.71 17.38
CA ARG A 222 22.53 -2.85 18.18
C ARG A 222 21.48 -3.94 18.20
N LEU A 223 21.81 -5.09 17.64
CA LEU A 223 20.94 -6.25 17.68
C LEU A 223 20.94 -6.88 19.08
N ASP A 224 19.77 -6.92 19.71
CA ASP A 224 19.54 -7.70 20.92
C ASP A 224 18.74 -8.95 20.56
N THR A 225 19.42 -10.09 20.48
CA THR A 225 18.81 -11.36 20.08
C THR A 225 17.77 -11.87 21.09
N ALA A 226 17.96 -11.60 22.39
CA ALA A 226 17.01 -11.97 23.43
C ALA A 226 15.72 -11.15 23.32
N LEU A 227 15.86 -9.86 23.05
CA LEU A 227 14.74 -8.97 22.78
C LEU A 227 14.03 -9.37 21.47
N LEU A 228 14.78 -9.60 20.39
CA LEU A 228 14.25 -10.01 19.10
C LEU A 228 13.42 -11.31 19.21
N LYS A 229 13.92 -12.31 19.94
CA LYS A 229 13.18 -13.55 20.18
C LYS A 229 11.82 -13.30 20.83
N LYS A 230 11.76 -12.44 21.85
CA LYS A 230 10.50 -12.07 22.52
C LYS A 230 9.56 -11.29 21.59
N MET A 231 10.11 -10.41 20.75
CA MET A 231 9.34 -9.66 19.77
C MET A 231 8.76 -10.60 18.70
N LEU A 232 9.55 -11.53 18.17
CA LEU A 232 9.09 -12.52 17.19
C LEU A 232 8.00 -13.43 17.75
N GLN A 233 8.15 -13.92 18.98
CA GLN A 233 7.12 -14.74 19.64
C GLN A 233 5.78 -14.00 19.75
N TYR A 234 5.80 -12.69 19.89
CA TYR A 234 4.59 -11.87 19.89
C TYR A 234 4.09 -11.53 18.50
N SER A 235 4.97 -11.24 17.55
CA SER A 235 4.62 -10.74 16.21
C SER A 235 4.19 -11.85 15.26
N LEU A 236 4.73 -13.07 15.37
CA LEU A 236 4.38 -14.17 14.47
C LEU A 236 2.89 -14.57 14.52
N PRO A 237 2.20 -14.65 15.68
CA PRO A 237 0.75 -14.84 15.68
C PRO A 237 -0.01 -13.71 14.99
N LEU A 238 0.49 -12.45 15.08
CA LEU A 238 -0.11 -11.30 14.40
C LEU A 238 0.11 -11.35 12.88
N LEU A 239 1.22 -11.94 12.43
CA LEU A 239 1.46 -12.20 11.02
C LEU A 239 0.36 -13.08 10.41
N MET A 240 -0.07 -14.14 11.11
CA MET A 240 -1.16 -15.00 10.64
C MET A 240 -2.47 -14.25 10.44
N LEU A 241 -2.79 -13.34 11.36
CA LEU A 241 -3.96 -12.45 11.21
C LEU A 241 -3.78 -11.47 10.04
N GLY A 242 -2.58 -10.94 9.86
CA GLY A 242 -2.25 -10.06 8.74
C GLY A 242 -2.37 -10.77 7.39
N ILE A 243 -1.85 -12.00 7.29
CA ILE A 243 -1.96 -12.84 6.08
C ILE A 243 -3.43 -13.15 5.78
N ALA A 244 -4.22 -13.55 6.77
CA ALA A 244 -5.65 -13.81 6.57
C ALA A 244 -6.38 -12.59 6.02
N GLY A 245 -6.09 -11.39 6.57
CA GLY A 245 -6.71 -10.14 6.13
C GLY A 245 -6.27 -9.68 4.73
N ILE A 246 -5.03 -9.94 4.31
CA ILE A 246 -4.57 -9.56 2.97
C ILE A 246 -4.98 -10.58 1.92
N ILE A 247 -5.06 -11.85 2.26
CA ILE A 247 -5.56 -12.91 1.38
C ILE A 247 -6.99 -12.59 0.93
N ASP A 248 -7.86 -12.19 1.85
CA ASP A 248 -9.25 -11.78 1.54
C ASP A 248 -9.31 -10.69 0.44
N GLN A 249 -8.30 -9.82 0.36
CA GLN A 249 -8.26 -8.71 -0.59
C GLN A 249 -7.53 -9.02 -1.90
N THR A 250 -6.68 -10.05 -1.95
CA THR A 250 -5.71 -10.23 -3.03
C THR A 250 -5.71 -11.61 -3.67
N ILE A 251 -6.25 -12.64 -3.00
CA ILE A 251 -6.15 -14.02 -3.45
C ILE A 251 -6.81 -14.24 -4.81
N ASP A 252 -7.93 -13.58 -5.05
CA ASP A 252 -8.64 -13.56 -6.33
C ASP A 252 -7.73 -13.15 -7.49
N LYS A 253 -6.98 -12.06 -7.30
CA LYS A 253 -6.07 -11.49 -8.30
C LYS A 253 -4.78 -12.30 -8.46
N ILE A 254 -4.35 -12.99 -7.39
CA ILE A 254 -3.17 -13.85 -7.40
C ILE A 254 -3.45 -15.16 -8.14
N ILE A 255 -4.59 -15.81 -7.86
CA ILE A 255 -4.92 -17.11 -8.43
C ILE A 255 -5.45 -17.00 -9.86
N PHE A 256 -6.10 -15.88 -10.21
CA PHE A 256 -6.79 -15.70 -11.48
C PHE A 256 -5.98 -16.15 -12.71
N PRO A 257 -4.68 -15.77 -12.88
CA PRO A 257 -3.90 -16.20 -14.04
C PRO A 257 -3.65 -17.71 -14.12
N PHE A 258 -3.78 -18.42 -13.00
CA PHE A 258 -3.54 -19.88 -12.95
C PHE A 258 -4.78 -20.68 -13.29
N LEU A 259 -5.98 -20.05 -13.34
CA LEU A 259 -7.24 -20.71 -13.66
C LEU A 259 -7.45 -20.91 -15.17
N PHE A 260 -6.64 -20.28 -16.00
CA PHE A 260 -6.76 -20.33 -17.46
C PHE A 260 -5.51 -20.91 -18.10
N GLU A 261 -5.70 -21.70 -19.17
CA GLU A 261 -4.59 -22.24 -19.97
C GLU A 261 -3.93 -21.13 -20.79
N ASP A 262 -4.73 -20.28 -21.44
CA ASP A 262 -4.25 -19.12 -22.18
C ASP A 262 -3.92 -17.95 -21.22
N LYS A 263 -2.63 -17.72 -21.02
CA LYS A 263 -2.12 -16.67 -20.12
C LYS A 263 -2.38 -15.27 -20.62
N ALA A 264 -2.45 -15.06 -21.95
CA ALA A 264 -2.75 -13.74 -22.52
C ALA A 264 -4.23 -13.39 -22.30
N TYR A 265 -5.12 -14.34 -22.52
CA TYR A 265 -6.55 -14.19 -22.20
C TYR A 265 -6.76 -13.95 -20.71
N ALA A 266 -6.11 -14.74 -19.85
CA ALA A 266 -6.19 -14.57 -18.41
C ALA A 266 -5.75 -13.17 -17.96
N ALA A 267 -4.64 -12.65 -18.48
CA ALA A 267 -4.17 -11.30 -18.18
C ALA A 267 -5.17 -10.23 -18.62
N ALA A 268 -5.77 -10.37 -19.81
CA ALA A 268 -6.79 -9.44 -20.30
C ALA A 268 -8.03 -9.41 -19.41
N GLN A 269 -8.55 -10.59 -19.05
CA GLN A 269 -9.71 -10.70 -18.14
C GLN A 269 -9.41 -10.19 -16.73
N LEU A 270 -8.19 -10.45 -16.22
CA LEU A 270 -7.75 -9.90 -14.93
C LEU A 270 -7.65 -8.37 -14.96
N GLY A 271 -7.25 -7.80 -16.09
CA GLY A 271 -7.23 -6.35 -16.29
C GLY A 271 -8.63 -5.74 -16.21
N ILE A 272 -9.60 -6.33 -16.89
CA ILE A 272 -11.02 -5.94 -16.81
C ILE A 272 -11.51 -6.05 -15.37
N TYR A 273 -11.33 -7.22 -14.75
CA TYR A 273 -11.71 -7.44 -13.36
C TYR A 273 -11.08 -6.41 -12.41
N GLY A 274 -9.76 -6.17 -12.54
CA GLY A 274 -9.02 -5.22 -11.72
C GLY A 274 -9.52 -3.78 -11.88
N ALA A 275 -9.86 -3.35 -13.09
CA ALA A 275 -10.42 -2.03 -13.36
C ALA A 275 -11.81 -1.87 -12.73
N CYS A 276 -12.69 -2.86 -12.92
CA CYS A 276 -14.03 -2.88 -12.29
C CYS A 276 -13.93 -2.91 -10.75
N PHE A 277 -13.02 -3.71 -10.21
CA PHE A 277 -12.77 -3.76 -8.76
C PHE A 277 -12.37 -2.39 -8.18
N LYS A 278 -11.63 -1.58 -8.95
CA LYS A 278 -11.26 -0.22 -8.53
C LYS A 278 -12.47 0.71 -8.40
N ILE A 279 -13.52 0.53 -9.20
CA ILE A 279 -14.77 1.30 -9.04
C ILE A 279 -15.38 0.97 -7.66
N SER A 280 -15.43 -0.30 -7.26
CA SER A 280 -15.98 -0.72 -5.97
C SER A 280 -15.14 -0.27 -4.75
N MET A 281 -13.88 0.12 -4.95
CA MET A 281 -13.03 0.62 -3.85
C MET A 281 -13.56 1.89 -3.19
N VAL A 282 -14.45 2.64 -3.82
CA VAL A 282 -15.14 3.80 -3.20
C VAL A 282 -15.83 3.38 -1.90
N MET A 283 -16.47 2.19 -1.90
CA MET A 283 -17.11 1.63 -0.70
C MET A 283 -16.10 1.31 0.40
N MET A 284 -14.93 0.78 0.03
CA MET A 284 -13.86 0.50 0.99
C MET A 284 -13.31 1.79 1.61
N MET A 285 -13.17 2.88 0.83
CA MET A 285 -12.74 4.18 1.34
C MET A 285 -13.73 4.74 2.35
N PHE A 286 -15.03 4.63 2.06
CA PHE A 286 -16.07 5.03 3.00
C PHE A 286 -16.02 4.24 4.30
N THR A 287 -15.97 2.90 4.22
CA THR A 287 -15.86 2.02 5.38
C THR A 287 -14.65 2.37 6.23
N GLN A 288 -13.51 2.65 5.60
CA GLN A 288 -12.30 3.05 6.30
C GLN A 288 -12.43 4.43 6.95
N ALA A 289 -13.05 5.40 6.27
CA ALA A 289 -13.30 6.73 6.82
C ALA A 289 -14.22 6.65 8.05
N PHE A 290 -15.29 5.86 7.94
CA PHE A 290 -16.19 5.61 9.07
C PHE A 290 -15.46 4.96 10.24
N ARG A 291 -14.64 3.97 10.00
CA ARG A 291 -13.82 3.28 11.03
C ARG A 291 -12.93 4.26 11.79
N TYR A 292 -12.23 5.14 11.10
CA TYR A 292 -11.39 6.16 11.74
C TYR A 292 -12.17 7.15 12.62
N ALA A 293 -13.41 7.49 12.23
CA ALA A 293 -14.28 8.34 13.01
C ALA A 293 -14.90 7.59 14.20
N TYR A 294 -15.24 6.32 14.01
CA TYR A 294 -15.97 5.51 14.98
C TYR A 294 -15.08 4.95 16.10
N GLU A 295 -13.84 4.57 15.81
CA GLU A 295 -12.91 4.03 16.80
C GLU A 295 -12.72 4.95 18.02
N PRO A 296 -12.42 6.26 17.89
CA PRO A 296 -12.33 7.16 19.04
C PRO A 296 -13.65 7.32 19.80
N PHE A 297 -14.77 7.26 19.09
CA PHE A 297 -16.10 7.35 19.68
C PHE A 297 -16.41 6.17 20.60
N ILE A 298 -16.10 4.93 20.19
CA ILE A 298 -16.24 3.74 21.02
C ILE A 298 -15.42 3.87 22.32
N PHE A 299 -14.16 4.26 22.19
CA PHE A 299 -13.27 4.36 23.36
C PHE A 299 -13.70 5.49 24.32
N ALA A 300 -14.33 6.55 23.82
CA ALA A 300 -14.85 7.63 24.66
C ALA A 300 -16.08 7.19 25.47
N GLN A 301 -16.92 6.32 24.91
CA GLN A 301 -18.19 5.90 25.53
C GLN A 301 -18.14 4.58 26.30
N TYR A 302 -16.98 3.89 26.31
CA TYR A 302 -16.84 2.58 26.95
C TYR A 302 -17.25 2.53 28.43
N LYS A 303 -17.21 3.67 29.14
CA LYS A 303 -17.58 3.79 30.57
C LYS A 303 -19.01 4.27 30.80
N ASP A 304 -19.76 4.60 29.74
CA ASP A 304 -21.10 5.17 29.88
C ASP A 304 -22.16 4.06 29.89
N LYS A 305 -23.14 4.18 30.80
CA LYS A 305 -24.26 3.22 30.95
C LYS A 305 -25.13 3.12 29.68
N ASN A 306 -25.14 4.17 28.84
CA ASN A 306 -25.90 4.24 27.59
C ASN A 306 -25.07 3.86 26.33
N SER A 307 -23.88 3.27 26.51
CA SER A 307 -22.98 2.91 25.40
C SER A 307 -23.63 2.01 24.34
N THR A 308 -24.50 1.08 24.75
CA THR A 308 -25.18 0.13 23.85
C THR A 308 -26.14 0.86 22.86
N ALA A 309 -26.89 1.85 23.33
CA ALA A 309 -27.77 2.64 22.47
C ALA A 309 -26.97 3.47 21.46
N ALA A 310 -25.89 4.10 21.90
CA ALA A 310 -24.99 4.86 21.02
C ALA A 310 -24.32 3.98 19.96
N TYR A 311 -23.94 2.75 20.31
CA TYR A 311 -23.40 1.79 19.34
C TYR A 311 -24.45 1.32 18.33
N ALA A 312 -25.69 1.09 18.77
CA ALA A 312 -26.78 0.73 17.90
C ALA A 312 -27.10 1.85 16.90
N ASP A 313 -27.14 3.11 17.37
CA ASP A 313 -27.35 4.27 16.49
C ASP A 313 -26.21 4.44 15.49
N ALA A 314 -24.96 4.32 15.91
CA ALA A 314 -23.81 4.38 15.01
C ALA A 314 -23.86 3.26 13.94
N MET A 315 -24.21 2.03 14.33
CA MET A 315 -24.39 0.92 13.39
C MET A 315 -25.51 1.15 12.41
N LYS A 316 -26.65 1.70 12.89
CA LYS A 316 -27.79 2.08 12.04
C LYS A 316 -27.39 3.08 10.97
N TYR A 317 -26.69 4.16 11.33
CA TYR A 317 -26.23 5.17 10.37
C TYR A 317 -25.18 4.60 9.42
N PHE A 318 -24.27 3.75 9.91
CA PHE A 318 -23.32 3.05 9.06
C PHE A 318 -24.01 2.24 7.96
N ILE A 319 -25.03 1.44 8.32
CA ILE A 319 -25.80 0.64 7.38
C ILE A 319 -26.54 1.55 6.38
N ILE A 320 -27.19 2.61 6.84
CA ILE A 320 -27.92 3.55 5.97
C ILE A 320 -26.97 4.16 4.94
N PHE A 321 -25.82 4.72 5.36
CA PHE A 321 -24.88 5.34 4.45
C PHE A 321 -24.21 4.34 3.54
N SER A 322 -23.88 3.14 4.04
CA SER A 322 -23.31 2.06 3.21
C SER A 322 -24.28 1.65 2.10
N LEU A 323 -25.55 1.47 2.43
CA LEU A 323 -26.58 1.12 1.43
C LEU A 323 -26.82 2.28 0.45
N LEU A 324 -26.81 3.53 0.91
CA LEU A 324 -26.95 4.69 0.04
C LEU A 324 -25.80 4.78 -0.98
N ILE A 325 -24.56 4.56 -0.54
CA ILE A 325 -23.39 4.54 -1.43
C ILE A 325 -23.48 3.37 -2.40
N PHE A 326 -23.84 2.18 -1.92
CA PHE A 326 -24.04 1.00 -2.78
C PHE A 326 -25.10 1.26 -3.85
N LEU A 327 -26.27 1.76 -3.47
CA LEU A 327 -27.34 2.11 -4.41
C LEU A 327 -26.89 3.19 -5.38
N GLY A 328 -26.21 4.22 -4.91
CA GLY A 328 -25.64 5.26 -5.76
C GLY A 328 -24.68 4.70 -6.80
N MET A 329 -23.79 3.78 -6.40
CA MET A 329 -22.87 3.14 -7.34
C MET A 329 -23.60 2.26 -8.35
N VAL A 330 -24.61 1.49 -7.95
CA VAL A 330 -25.38 0.62 -8.85
C VAL A 330 -26.23 1.44 -9.82
N PHE A 331 -26.96 2.44 -9.35
CA PHE A 331 -27.83 3.27 -10.21
C PHE A 331 -27.04 4.17 -11.17
N TYR A 332 -25.85 4.62 -10.77
CA TYR A 332 -24.99 5.46 -11.61
C TYR A 332 -23.84 4.69 -12.25
N LEU A 333 -23.93 3.35 -12.31
CA LEU A 333 -22.87 2.51 -12.92
C LEU A 333 -22.60 2.93 -14.37
N ASP A 334 -23.64 3.30 -15.12
CA ASP A 334 -23.52 3.82 -16.49
C ASP A 334 -22.70 5.11 -16.60
N ILE A 335 -22.59 5.88 -15.51
CA ILE A 335 -21.70 7.05 -15.43
C ILE A 335 -20.30 6.62 -14.98
N PHE A 336 -20.22 5.77 -13.96
CA PHE A 336 -18.93 5.32 -13.42
C PHE A 336 -18.11 4.50 -14.42
N LYS A 337 -18.74 3.78 -15.35
CA LYS A 337 -18.02 3.06 -16.39
C LYS A 337 -17.12 3.96 -17.25
N PHE A 338 -17.46 5.24 -17.45
CA PHE A 338 -16.62 6.19 -18.19
C PHE A 338 -15.32 6.59 -17.45
N ILE A 339 -15.14 6.21 -16.20
CA ILE A 339 -13.88 6.36 -15.46
C ILE A 339 -12.80 5.43 -16.06
N ILE A 340 -13.21 4.33 -16.67
CA ILE A 340 -12.33 3.36 -17.34
C ILE A 340 -12.62 3.35 -18.83
N ARG A 341 -11.60 3.00 -19.65
CA ARG A 341 -11.75 2.93 -21.11
C ARG A 341 -12.78 1.86 -21.50
N SER A 342 -13.44 2.06 -22.65
CA SER A 342 -14.52 1.17 -23.14
C SER A 342 -14.13 -0.30 -23.33
N ASP A 343 -12.84 -0.59 -23.54
CA ASP A 343 -12.34 -1.95 -23.69
C ASP A 343 -12.39 -2.78 -22.39
N TYR A 344 -12.76 -2.14 -21.28
CA TYR A 344 -12.85 -2.77 -19.95
C TYR A 344 -14.29 -3.02 -19.49
N TRP A 345 -15.30 -2.77 -20.34
CA TRP A 345 -16.71 -2.95 -20.03
C TRP A 345 -17.58 -3.23 -21.26
#